data_d040a21254b534bf7316e9dd5e2338d2
#
_entry.id   d040a21254b534bf7316e9dd5e2338d2
#
_cell.length_a   1.000
_cell.length_b   1.000
_cell.length_c   1.000
_cell.angle_alpha   90.00
_cell.angle_beta   90.00
_cell.angle_gamma   90.00
#
_symmetry.space_group_name_H-M   'P 1'
#
loop_
_entity.id
_entity.type
_entity.pdbx_description
1 polymer ?
#
loop_
_entity_poly.entity_id
_entity_poly.type
_entity_poly.pdbx_seq_one_letter_code
_entity_poly.pdbx_strand_id
1 'polypeptide(L)'
;MNVGGDLVIRDACHADKTAMPFANVGGNVDLRGASLADIDLSGASVAGELRIDGQKLAACPKSSGDPDVLNLRNARVGTLLVADDALTAPRRLRLDGFAFARVGGFEGETKSQLRGRSIEWWDRWARLDPDYSPTSYAQFAAAFTNSGHRDAASDIRYLSRERERETACKESWLRGSCLLQTALGSVAGYGIGSHTFVVLRWVLVFWLAGAALLWLTVPAARHKGAIWCFCASLAQLLPVIPINKELTEFFNDPERTRLKGWQVFLFSALGVVGLALGAILLLAVSGLTHSS
;
A
#
# COMPACT_ATOMS: atom_id res chain seq x y z
N MET A 1 -35.66 -1.81 5.83
CA MET A 1 -36.07 -3.16 6.30
C MET A 1 -35.41 -3.42 7.64
N ASN A 2 -36.14 -3.90 8.64
CA ASN A 2 -35.56 -4.28 9.94
C ASN A 2 -35.75 -5.79 10.13
N VAL A 3 -34.64 -6.50 10.39
CA VAL A 3 -34.59 -7.93 10.68
C VAL A 3 -33.99 -8.08 12.06
N GLY A 4 -34.77 -8.52 13.04
CA GLY A 4 -34.32 -8.69 14.43
C GLY A 4 -33.37 -9.88 14.66
N GLY A 5 -33.27 -10.78 13.72
CA GLY A 5 -32.42 -11.97 13.73
C GLY A 5 -31.48 -12.02 12.53
N ASP A 6 -31.16 -13.26 12.12
CA ASP A 6 -30.28 -13.52 10.97
C ASP A 6 -31.03 -13.38 9.64
N LEU A 7 -30.31 -12.90 8.63
CA LEU A 7 -30.72 -12.91 7.23
C LEU A 7 -29.88 -13.96 6.49
N VAL A 8 -30.54 -15.02 6.06
CA VAL A 8 -29.86 -16.15 5.41
C VAL A 8 -30.34 -16.28 3.96
N ILE A 9 -29.39 -16.12 3.04
CA ILE A 9 -29.52 -16.31 1.60
C ILE A 9 -28.47 -17.35 1.20
N ARG A 10 -28.76 -18.63 1.48
CA ARG A 10 -27.81 -19.70 1.16
C ARG A 10 -28.31 -20.50 -0.03
N ASP A 11 -27.36 -21.01 -0.82
CA ASP A 11 -27.59 -21.94 -1.93
C ASP A 11 -28.75 -21.50 -2.86
N ALA A 12 -28.98 -20.20 -2.91
CA ALA A 12 -30.07 -19.60 -3.66
C ALA A 12 -29.58 -19.08 -5.01
N CYS A 13 -30.29 -19.52 -6.04
CA CYS A 13 -30.12 -19.00 -7.40
C CYS A 13 -31.18 -17.93 -7.64
N HIS A 14 -30.80 -16.66 -7.52
CA HIS A 14 -31.69 -15.56 -7.87
C HIS A 14 -31.32 -15.01 -9.25
N ALA A 15 -32.23 -15.13 -10.19
CA ALA A 15 -32.09 -14.53 -11.51
C ALA A 15 -32.31 -13.00 -11.48
N ASP A 16 -32.99 -12.52 -10.42
CA ASP A 16 -33.36 -11.12 -10.26
C ASP A 16 -32.50 -10.42 -9.19
N LYS A 17 -32.42 -9.11 -9.32
CA LYS A 17 -31.74 -8.25 -8.36
C LYS A 17 -32.40 -8.34 -6.98
N THR A 18 -31.60 -8.68 -5.96
CA THR A 18 -32.02 -8.67 -4.56
C THR A 18 -31.56 -7.37 -3.90
N ALA A 19 -32.46 -6.41 -3.75
CA ALA A 19 -32.13 -5.11 -3.19
C ALA A 19 -32.67 -4.96 -1.75
N MET A 20 -31.77 -4.76 -0.81
CA MET A 20 -32.06 -4.48 0.60
C MET A 20 -31.25 -3.28 1.10
N PRO A 21 -31.34 -2.12 0.41
CA PRO A 21 -30.59 -0.95 0.83
C PRO A 21 -31.09 -0.48 2.20
N PHE A 22 -30.16 0.01 3.02
CA PHE A 22 -30.43 0.49 4.38
C PHE A 22 -31.11 -0.54 5.28
N ALA A 23 -30.90 -1.84 5.03
CA ALA A 23 -31.37 -2.88 5.90
C ALA A 23 -30.67 -2.80 7.26
N ASN A 24 -31.44 -2.99 8.34
CA ASN A 24 -30.90 -3.13 9.69
C ASN A 24 -31.08 -4.58 10.14
N VAL A 25 -29.99 -5.33 10.29
CA VAL A 25 -29.96 -6.75 10.65
C VAL A 25 -29.35 -6.89 12.03
N GLY A 26 -30.13 -7.33 13.01
CA GLY A 26 -29.70 -7.50 14.40
C GLY A 26 -28.79 -8.72 14.62
N GLY A 27 -28.82 -9.68 13.71
CA GLY A 27 -27.99 -10.88 13.70
C GLY A 27 -26.95 -10.88 12.56
N ASN A 28 -26.78 -12.04 11.93
CA ASN A 28 -25.85 -12.28 10.85
C ASN A 28 -26.50 -12.14 9.47
N VAL A 29 -25.68 -11.83 8.46
CA VAL A 29 -26.03 -11.95 7.04
C VAL A 29 -25.19 -13.07 6.44
N ASP A 30 -25.83 -14.14 6.01
CA ASP A 30 -25.16 -15.30 5.45
C ASP A 30 -25.48 -15.42 3.95
N LEU A 31 -24.48 -15.16 3.13
CA LEU A 31 -24.57 -15.19 1.67
C LEU A 31 -23.81 -16.38 1.07
N ARG A 32 -23.46 -17.39 1.88
CA ARG A 32 -22.69 -18.54 1.42
C ARG A 32 -23.50 -19.41 0.46
N GLY A 33 -22.86 -19.81 -0.64
CA GLY A 33 -23.48 -20.60 -1.68
C GLY A 33 -24.58 -19.87 -2.48
N ALA A 34 -24.83 -18.59 -2.19
CA ALA A 34 -25.79 -17.80 -2.95
C ALA A 34 -25.21 -17.40 -4.30
N SER A 35 -26.02 -17.42 -5.36
CA SER A 35 -25.70 -16.69 -6.57
C SER A 35 -25.87 -15.21 -6.29
N LEU A 36 -24.74 -14.48 -6.14
CA LEU A 36 -24.72 -13.07 -5.79
C LEU A 36 -24.95 -12.17 -7.02
N ALA A 37 -25.76 -12.62 -7.99
CA ALA A 37 -26.21 -11.76 -9.06
C ALA A 37 -26.97 -10.58 -8.43
N ASP A 38 -26.36 -9.39 -8.47
CA ASP A 38 -26.95 -8.13 -8.04
C ASP A 38 -27.58 -8.11 -6.63
N ILE A 39 -26.77 -8.40 -5.60
CA ILE A 39 -27.18 -8.13 -4.21
C ILE A 39 -26.78 -6.70 -3.83
N ASP A 40 -27.78 -5.91 -3.44
CA ASP A 40 -27.60 -4.55 -2.97
C ASP A 40 -27.88 -4.46 -1.46
N LEU A 41 -26.79 -4.32 -0.70
CA LEU A 41 -26.77 -4.07 0.75
C LEU A 41 -26.24 -2.66 1.06
N SER A 42 -26.36 -1.72 0.12
CA SER A 42 -25.85 -0.38 0.32
C SER A 42 -26.48 0.30 1.55
N GLY A 43 -25.63 0.89 2.40
CA GLY A 43 -26.06 1.54 3.64
C GLY A 43 -26.63 0.59 4.70
N ALA A 44 -26.54 -0.72 4.52
CA ALA A 44 -27.02 -1.67 5.49
C ALA A 44 -26.16 -1.66 6.78
N SER A 45 -26.81 -1.97 7.91
CA SER A 45 -26.18 -2.17 9.21
C SER A 45 -26.39 -3.62 9.67
N VAL A 46 -25.29 -4.35 9.85
CA VAL A 46 -25.31 -5.75 10.32
C VAL A 46 -24.58 -5.81 11.65
N ALA A 47 -25.30 -6.10 12.73
CA ALA A 47 -24.70 -6.14 14.06
C ALA A 47 -23.74 -7.34 14.24
N GLY A 48 -24.06 -8.47 13.60
CA GLY A 48 -23.27 -9.69 13.61
C GLY A 48 -22.27 -9.80 12.47
N GLU A 49 -22.25 -10.98 11.86
CA GLU A 49 -21.30 -11.34 10.79
C GLU A 49 -21.93 -11.18 9.40
N LEU A 50 -21.11 -10.68 8.46
CA LEU A 50 -21.37 -10.81 7.03
C LEU A 50 -20.50 -11.94 6.50
N ARG A 51 -21.13 -13.03 6.04
CA ARG A 51 -20.46 -14.23 5.52
C ARG A 51 -20.55 -14.29 4.00
N ILE A 52 -19.40 -14.29 3.35
CA ILE A 52 -19.26 -14.33 1.89
C ILE A 52 -18.32 -15.49 1.56
N ASP A 53 -18.77 -16.42 0.69
CA ASP A 53 -17.89 -17.44 0.10
C ASP A 53 -17.82 -17.32 -1.41
N GLY A 54 -16.93 -18.11 -2.03
CA GLY A 54 -16.90 -18.31 -3.46
C GLY A 54 -18.04 -19.18 -3.91
N GLN A 55 -18.76 -18.70 -4.86
CA GLN A 55 -19.95 -19.34 -5.37
C GLN A 55 -19.64 -20.59 -6.17
N LYS A 56 -20.41 -21.63 -5.95
CA LYS A 56 -20.60 -22.70 -6.93
C LYS A 56 -21.53 -22.20 -8.07
N LEU A 57 -21.05 -21.20 -8.82
CA LEU A 57 -21.75 -20.53 -9.92
C LEU A 57 -22.09 -21.43 -11.12
N ALA A 58 -21.66 -22.71 -11.11
CA ALA A 58 -21.82 -23.58 -12.26
C ALA A 58 -23.25 -23.99 -12.58
N ALA A 59 -24.20 -23.74 -11.68
CA ALA A 59 -25.57 -24.26 -11.82
C ALA A 59 -26.65 -23.19 -12.03
N CYS A 60 -26.34 -21.90 -11.93
CA CYS A 60 -27.34 -20.85 -12.07
C CYS A 60 -27.45 -20.35 -13.51
N PRO A 61 -28.64 -20.23 -14.09
CA PRO A 61 -28.82 -19.58 -15.39
C PRO A 61 -28.36 -18.12 -15.27
N LYS A 62 -27.43 -17.72 -16.13
CA LYS A 62 -26.91 -16.35 -16.16
C LYS A 62 -28.05 -15.38 -16.48
N SER A 63 -28.29 -14.43 -15.61
CA SER A 63 -29.04 -13.24 -15.95
C SER A 63 -28.37 -12.55 -17.16
N SER A 64 -29.16 -12.17 -18.12
CA SER A 64 -28.72 -11.57 -19.38
C SER A 64 -28.12 -10.20 -19.13
N GLY A 65 -26.78 -10.09 -19.16
CA GLY A 65 -26.14 -8.85 -19.55
C GLY A 65 -25.22 -8.16 -18.56
N ASP A 66 -25.38 -8.22 -17.26
CA ASP A 66 -24.49 -7.49 -16.33
C ASP A 66 -23.68 -8.43 -15.42
N PRO A 67 -22.42 -8.12 -15.12
CA PRO A 67 -21.62 -8.93 -14.21
C PRO A 67 -22.18 -8.86 -12.79
N ASP A 68 -22.23 -10.02 -12.12
CA ASP A 68 -22.63 -10.19 -10.72
C ASP A 68 -21.99 -9.14 -9.81
N VAL A 69 -22.80 -8.29 -9.18
CA VAL A 69 -22.35 -7.19 -8.32
C VAL A 69 -22.84 -7.36 -6.91
N LEU A 70 -21.93 -7.42 -5.95
CA LEU A 70 -22.26 -7.26 -4.54
C LEU A 70 -22.00 -5.80 -4.12
N ASN A 71 -23.06 -5.06 -3.88
CA ASN A 71 -22.99 -3.66 -3.48
C ASN A 71 -23.02 -3.52 -1.96
N LEU A 72 -21.87 -3.17 -1.38
CA LEU A 72 -21.68 -2.93 0.07
C LEU A 72 -21.38 -1.44 0.37
N ARG A 73 -21.67 -0.52 -0.55
CA ARG A 73 -21.39 0.90 -0.34
C ARG A 73 -22.03 1.41 0.95
N ASN A 74 -21.21 2.07 1.78
CA ASN A 74 -21.63 2.61 3.07
C ASN A 74 -22.25 1.59 4.04
N ALA A 75 -22.13 0.28 3.78
CA ALA A 75 -22.58 -0.73 4.70
C ALA A 75 -21.63 -0.85 5.91
N ARG A 76 -22.18 -1.19 7.06
CA ARG A 76 -21.43 -1.40 8.30
C ARG A 76 -21.72 -2.78 8.85
N VAL A 77 -20.67 -3.53 9.17
CA VAL A 77 -20.80 -4.89 9.71
C VAL A 77 -19.93 -5.07 10.95
N GLY A 78 -20.41 -5.88 11.90
CA GLY A 78 -19.62 -6.20 13.09
C GLY A 78 -18.38 -7.02 12.73
N THR A 79 -18.57 -8.10 11.98
CA THR A 79 -17.50 -9.01 11.58
C THR A 79 -17.62 -9.37 10.10
N LEU A 80 -16.53 -9.29 9.36
CA LEU A 80 -16.46 -9.73 7.97
C LEU A 80 -15.84 -11.13 7.91
N LEU A 81 -16.57 -12.09 7.38
CA LEU A 81 -16.08 -13.44 7.09
C LEU A 81 -16.08 -13.67 5.58
N VAL A 82 -14.90 -13.81 5.00
CA VAL A 82 -14.70 -14.00 3.56
C VAL A 82 -13.97 -15.33 3.34
N ALA A 83 -14.53 -16.23 2.56
CA ALA A 83 -13.91 -17.52 2.25
C ALA A 83 -12.75 -17.36 1.22
N ASP A 84 -11.88 -18.38 1.13
CA ASP A 84 -10.72 -18.35 0.23
C ASP A 84 -11.09 -18.25 -1.25
N ASP A 85 -12.19 -18.86 -1.63
CA ASP A 85 -12.73 -18.88 -2.98
C ASP A 85 -13.53 -17.62 -3.35
N ALA A 86 -13.74 -16.70 -2.41
CA ALA A 86 -14.43 -15.43 -2.66
C ALA A 86 -13.71 -14.48 -3.65
N LEU A 87 -12.49 -14.82 -4.08
CA LEU A 87 -11.82 -14.13 -5.20
C LEU A 87 -12.42 -14.48 -6.57
N THR A 88 -13.21 -15.55 -6.65
CA THR A 88 -13.85 -16.00 -7.88
C THR A 88 -15.28 -15.48 -8.04
N ALA A 89 -15.88 -15.05 -6.94
CA ALA A 89 -17.22 -14.47 -6.87
C ALA A 89 -17.38 -13.61 -5.61
N PRO A 90 -18.12 -12.50 -5.65
CA PRO A 90 -18.78 -11.93 -6.84
C PRO A 90 -17.75 -11.40 -7.84
N ARG A 91 -18.13 -11.30 -9.11
CA ARG A 91 -17.23 -10.78 -10.15
C ARG A 91 -16.90 -9.29 -9.97
N ARG A 92 -17.79 -8.55 -9.30
CA ARG A 92 -17.58 -7.14 -8.94
C ARG A 92 -18.07 -6.86 -7.53
N LEU A 93 -17.27 -6.13 -6.79
CA LEU A 93 -17.63 -5.53 -5.50
C LEU A 93 -17.87 -4.03 -5.66
N ARG A 94 -18.62 -3.45 -4.73
CA ARG A 94 -18.67 -2.03 -4.50
C ARG A 94 -18.47 -1.78 -3.02
N LEU A 95 -17.31 -1.24 -2.66
CA LEU A 95 -16.82 -1.17 -1.28
C LEU A 95 -16.70 0.26 -0.75
N ASP A 96 -17.05 1.29 -1.54
CA ASP A 96 -16.88 2.67 -1.10
C ASP A 96 -17.66 2.94 0.21
N GLY A 97 -16.96 3.38 1.26
CA GLY A 97 -17.53 3.59 2.59
C GLY A 97 -17.90 2.31 3.36
N PHE A 98 -17.59 1.11 2.84
CA PHE A 98 -17.81 -0.16 3.55
C PHE A 98 -16.92 -0.24 4.79
N ALA A 99 -17.52 -0.51 5.94
CA ALA A 99 -16.84 -0.56 7.23
C ALA A 99 -17.13 -1.86 7.98
N PHE A 100 -16.12 -2.40 8.66
CA PHE A 100 -16.24 -3.57 9.52
C PHE A 100 -15.31 -3.44 10.73
N ALA A 101 -15.73 -3.98 11.87
CA ALA A 101 -14.94 -3.88 13.09
C ALA A 101 -13.86 -4.97 13.18
N ARG A 102 -14.16 -6.18 12.67
CA ARG A 102 -13.27 -7.34 12.75
C ARG A 102 -13.35 -8.20 11.50
N VAL A 103 -12.33 -9.03 11.30
CA VAL A 103 -12.31 -10.08 10.27
C VAL A 103 -12.18 -11.44 10.95
N GLY A 104 -12.94 -12.44 10.46
CA GLY A 104 -12.92 -13.80 10.94
C GLY A 104 -14.10 -14.13 11.84
N GLY A 105 -14.54 -15.40 11.80
CA GLY A 105 -15.68 -15.93 12.56
C GLY A 105 -15.27 -16.50 13.92
N PHE A 106 -16.29 -16.82 14.75
CA PHE A 106 -16.10 -17.44 16.07
C PHE A 106 -15.78 -18.92 16.01
N GLU A 107 -16.07 -19.59 14.90
CA GLU A 107 -15.84 -21.01 14.73
C GLU A 107 -14.52 -21.25 14.00
N GLY A 108 -13.46 -21.56 14.75
CA GLY A 108 -12.28 -22.38 14.44
C GLY A 108 -11.59 -22.37 13.07
N GLU A 109 -12.12 -21.69 12.08
CA GLU A 109 -11.50 -21.61 10.75
C GLU A 109 -10.32 -20.65 10.77
N THR A 110 -9.13 -21.18 11.01
CA THR A 110 -7.87 -20.44 11.00
C THR A 110 -7.60 -19.68 9.70
N LYS A 111 -8.20 -20.12 8.59
CA LYS A 111 -8.03 -19.49 7.27
C LYS A 111 -8.87 -18.24 7.06
N SER A 112 -9.96 -18.07 7.80
CA SER A 112 -10.82 -16.87 7.69
C SER A 112 -10.36 -15.71 8.55
N GLN A 113 -9.34 -15.89 9.37
CA GLN A 113 -8.77 -14.85 10.21
C GLN A 113 -7.85 -13.94 9.40
N LEU A 114 -7.70 -12.69 9.84
CA LEU A 114 -6.76 -11.71 9.27
C LEU A 114 -5.35 -12.30 9.05
N ARG A 115 -4.86 -13.11 9.99
CA ARG A 115 -3.57 -13.78 9.93
C ARG A 115 -3.48 -14.94 8.94
N GLY A 116 -4.59 -15.52 8.57
CA GLY A 116 -4.63 -16.70 7.69
C GLY A 116 -4.36 -16.38 6.21
N ARG A 117 -4.33 -15.09 5.85
CA ARG A 117 -4.22 -14.65 4.46
C ARG A 117 -3.14 -13.61 4.29
N SER A 118 -2.48 -13.65 3.11
CA SER A 118 -1.49 -12.65 2.75
C SER A 118 -2.17 -11.30 2.46
N ILE A 119 -1.39 -10.24 2.57
CA ILE A 119 -1.83 -8.88 2.26
C ILE A 119 -2.22 -8.76 0.78
N GLU A 120 -1.53 -9.47 -0.11
CA GLU A 120 -1.84 -9.53 -1.53
C GLU A 120 -3.19 -10.18 -1.81
N TRP A 121 -3.64 -11.10 -0.95
CA TRP A 121 -4.98 -11.67 -1.04
C TRP A 121 -6.04 -10.60 -0.77
N TRP A 122 -5.84 -9.80 0.28
CA TRP A 122 -6.76 -8.71 0.63
C TRP A 122 -6.77 -7.61 -0.44
N ASP A 123 -5.62 -7.28 -1.02
CA ASP A 123 -5.55 -6.34 -2.14
C ASP A 123 -6.31 -6.87 -3.36
N ARG A 124 -6.12 -8.15 -3.73
CA ARG A 124 -6.87 -8.77 -4.83
C ARG A 124 -8.37 -8.75 -4.59
N TRP A 125 -8.81 -9.02 -3.35
CA TRP A 125 -10.22 -8.95 -3.01
C TRP A 125 -10.76 -7.51 -3.12
N ALA A 126 -10.05 -6.52 -2.61
CA ALA A 126 -10.41 -5.11 -2.77
C ALA A 126 -10.43 -4.64 -4.24
N ARG A 127 -9.59 -5.24 -5.11
CA ARG A 127 -9.53 -4.96 -6.55
C ARG A 127 -10.70 -5.54 -7.35
N LEU A 128 -11.55 -6.36 -6.75
CA LEU A 128 -12.84 -6.73 -7.35
C LEU A 128 -13.79 -5.52 -7.45
N ASP A 129 -13.56 -4.47 -6.66
CA ASP A 129 -14.14 -3.14 -6.90
C ASP A 129 -13.33 -2.43 -7.99
N PRO A 130 -13.90 -2.19 -9.19
CA PRO A 130 -13.19 -1.52 -10.27
C PRO A 130 -12.88 -0.06 -9.94
N ASP A 131 -13.71 0.55 -9.08
CA ASP A 131 -13.55 1.94 -8.67
C ASP A 131 -12.61 2.00 -7.45
N TYR A 132 -11.49 2.71 -7.60
CA TYR A 132 -10.61 2.92 -6.47
C TYR A 132 -11.26 3.85 -5.45
N SER A 133 -11.41 3.36 -4.21
CA SER A 133 -11.82 4.18 -3.07
C SER A 133 -10.77 4.10 -1.95
N PRO A 134 -10.15 5.22 -1.56
CA PRO A 134 -9.21 5.25 -0.45
C PRO A 134 -9.86 4.87 0.87
N THR A 135 -11.17 5.09 1.02
CA THR A 135 -11.93 4.76 2.24
C THR A 135 -11.96 3.27 2.51
N SER A 136 -12.08 2.43 1.47
CA SER A 136 -12.07 0.96 1.60
C SER A 136 -10.75 0.47 2.19
N TYR A 137 -9.62 0.94 1.64
CA TYR A 137 -8.30 0.57 2.15
C TYR A 137 -8.05 1.10 3.57
N ALA A 138 -8.55 2.30 3.89
CA ALA A 138 -8.47 2.84 5.24
C ALA A 138 -9.20 1.98 6.26
N GLN A 139 -10.37 1.41 5.91
CA GLN A 139 -11.12 0.50 6.77
C GLN A 139 -10.38 -0.83 6.97
N PHE A 140 -9.78 -1.39 5.93
CA PHE A 140 -8.92 -2.58 6.06
C PHE A 140 -7.73 -2.29 7.00
N ALA A 141 -7.02 -1.19 6.79
CA ALA A 141 -5.90 -0.80 7.64
C ALA A 141 -6.33 -0.59 9.10
N ALA A 142 -7.52 0.00 9.34
CA ALA A 142 -8.07 0.17 10.67
C ALA A 142 -8.37 -1.19 11.34
N ALA A 143 -8.97 -2.14 10.62
CA ALA A 143 -9.25 -3.48 11.12
C ALA A 143 -7.96 -4.23 11.49
N PHE A 144 -6.90 -4.13 10.68
CA PHE A 144 -5.59 -4.69 11.00
C PHE A 144 -4.96 -4.03 12.22
N THR A 145 -5.03 -2.70 12.32
CA THR A 145 -4.51 -1.95 13.47
C THR A 145 -5.23 -2.34 14.76
N ASN A 146 -6.57 -2.40 14.73
CA ASN A 146 -7.40 -2.76 15.88
C ASN A 146 -7.19 -4.21 16.34
N SER A 147 -6.73 -5.07 15.42
CA SER A 147 -6.36 -6.47 15.71
C SER A 147 -4.88 -6.62 16.13
N GLY A 148 -4.13 -5.54 16.31
CA GLY A 148 -2.74 -5.56 16.74
C GLY A 148 -1.73 -5.82 15.61
N HIS A 149 -2.15 -5.88 14.34
CA HIS A 149 -1.30 -6.17 13.17
C HIS A 149 -0.87 -4.89 12.46
N ARG A 150 -0.02 -4.08 13.12
CA ARG A 150 0.40 -2.75 12.62
C ARG A 150 1.19 -2.82 11.31
N ASP A 151 2.04 -3.84 11.14
CA ASP A 151 2.81 -4.02 9.91
C ASP A 151 1.89 -4.29 8.72
N ALA A 152 0.94 -5.22 8.88
CA ALA A 152 -0.06 -5.50 7.86
C ALA A 152 -0.94 -4.28 7.53
N ALA A 153 -1.28 -3.45 8.53
CA ALA A 153 -1.98 -2.19 8.31
C ALA A 153 -1.13 -1.21 7.47
N SER A 154 0.18 -1.18 7.69
CA SER A 154 1.10 -0.36 6.89
C SER A 154 1.20 -0.87 5.46
N ASP A 155 1.27 -2.18 5.26
CA ASP A 155 1.29 -2.79 3.93
C ASP A 155 0.01 -2.50 3.15
N ILE A 156 -1.16 -2.58 3.77
CA ILE A 156 -2.44 -2.20 3.15
C ILE A 156 -2.46 -0.71 2.75
N ARG A 157 -1.92 0.18 3.59
CA ARG A 157 -1.82 1.62 3.25
C ARG A 157 -0.86 1.84 2.07
N TYR A 158 0.23 1.08 2.02
CA TYR A 158 1.16 1.12 0.90
C TYR A 158 0.49 0.69 -0.40
N LEU A 159 -0.24 -0.43 -0.41
CA LEU A 159 -1.00 -0.93 -1.57
C LEU A 159 -2.10 0.05 -2.01
N SER A 160 -2.73 0.75 -1.06
CA SER A 160 -3.67 1.84 -1.37
C SER A 160 -3.01 2.95 -2.21
N ARG A 161 -1.79 3.38 -1.82
CA ARG A 161 -1.03 4.39 -2.57
C ARG A 161 -0.56 3.89 -3.93
N GLU A 162 -0.19 2.62 -4.01
CA GLU A 162 0.14 2.00 -5.30
C GLU A 162 -1.05 2.03 -6.26
N ARG A 163 -2.24 1.67 -5.78
CA ARG A 163 -3.47 1.69 -6.58
C ARG A 163 -3.89 3.11 -6.95
N GLU A 164 -3.73 4.07 -6.05
CA GLU A 164 -3.93 5.50 -6.34
C GLU A 164 -3.02 5.97 -7.47
N ARG A 165 -1.73 5.61 -7.43
CA ARG A 165 -0.77 5.88 -8.50
C ARG A 165 -1.19 5.22 -9.81
N GLU A 166 -1.55 3.93 -9.79
CA GLU A 166 -2.03 3.21 -10.97
C GLU A 166 -3.21 3.94 -11.63
N THR A 167 -4.15 4.42 -10.82
CA THR A 167 -5.33 5.16 -11.30
C THR A 167 -4.95 6.51 -11.88
N ALA A 168 -4.09 7.26 -11.19
CA ALA A 168 -3.59 8.56 -11.67
C ALA A 168 -2.79 8.43 -12.97
N CYS A 169 -2.00 7.35 -13.11
CA CYS A 169 -1.19 7.11 -14.31
C CYS A 169 -2.00 6.57 -15.51
N LYS A 170 -3.15 5.92 -15.28
CA LYS A 170 -4.04 5.49 -16.36
C LYS A 170 -4.61 6.67 -17.16
N GLU A 171 -4.87 7.80 -16.51
CA GLU A 171 -5.39 8.98 -17.18
C GLU A 171 -4.32 9.68 -18.04
N SER A 172 -3.11 9.84 -17.52
CA SER A 172 -1.94 10.34 -18.27
C SER A 172 -0.66 10.12 -17.46
N TRP A 173 0.32 9.44 -18.04
CA TRP A 173 1.62 9.21 -17.40
C TRP A 173 2.46 10.50 -17.26
N LEU A 174 2.20 11.53 -18.06
CA LEU A 174 2.87 12.85 -17.98
C LEU A 174 2.20 13.79 -16.98
N ARG A 175 1.09 13.43 -16.37
CA ARG A 175 0.51 14.25 -15.30
C ARG A 175 1.45 14.34 -14.13
N GLY A 176 1.61 15.54 -13.59
CA GLY A 176 2.48 15.78 -12.42
C GLY A 176 2.15 14.89 -11.23
N SER A 177 0.88 14.50 -11.04
CA SER A 177 0.42 13.58 -10.01
C SER A 177 0.99 12.16 -10.19
N CYS A 178 1.00 11.61 -11.40
CA CYS A 178 1.60 10.30 -11.68
C CYS A 178 3.12 10.31 -11.43
N LEU A 179 3.82 11.34 -11.95
CA LEU A 179 5.25 11.47 -11.78
C LEU A 179 5.65 11.64 -10.30
N LEU A 180 4.92 12.50 -9.57
CA LEU A 180 5.16 12.73 -8.15
C LEU A 180 4.95 11.46 -7.33
N GLN A 181 3.83 10.77 -7.52
CA GLN A 181 3.53 9.53 -6.80
C GLN A 181 4.52 8.42 -7.13
N THR A 182 4.96 8.32 -8.39
CA THR A 182 6.00 7.37 -8.81
C THR A 182 7.33 7.68 -8.13
N ALA A 183 7.72 8.95 -8.07
CA ALA A 183 8.93 9.38 -7.38
C ALA A 183 8.84 9.07 -5.87
N LEU A 184 7.74 9.44 -5.21
CA LEU A 184 7.53 9.18 -3.78
C LEU A 184 7.54 7.67 -3.45
N GLY A 185 6.87 6.86 -4.26
CA GLY A 185 6.87 5.41 -4.08
C GLY A 185 8.25 4.79 -4.26
N SER A 186 8.97 5.17 -5.33
CA SER A 186 10.27 4.59 -5.66
C SER A 186 11.40 5.06 -4.73
N VAL A 187 11.34 6.29 -4.22
CA VAL A 187 12.40 6.89 -3.38
C VAL A 187 12.15 6.66 -1.91
N ALA A 188 10.92 6.86 -1.43
CA ALA A 188 10.60 6.91 -0.02
C ALA A 188 9.55 5.87 0.42
N GLY A 189 9.09 4.96 -0.48
CA GLY A 189 8.02 4.01 -0.13
C GLY A 189 6.77 4.71 0.43
N TYR A 190 6.44 5.89 -0.11
CA TYR A 190 5.38 6.79 0.35
C TYR A 190 5.49 7.24 1.84
N GLY A 191 6.62 7.00 2.50
CA GLY A 191 6.78 7.27 3.93
C GLY A 191 5.99 6.33 4.85
N ILE A 192 5.66 5.13 4.38
CA ILE A 192 4.78 4.20 5.09
C ILE A 192 5.59 3.05 5.70
N GLY A 193 5.64 2.99 7.03
CA GLY A 193 6.22 1.87 7.79
C GLY A 193 7.59 1.43 7.29
N SER A 194 7.80 0.12 7.20
CA SER A 194 9.05 -0.51 6.72
C SER A 194 9.38 -0.18 5.25
N HIS A 195 8.39 0.17 4.43
CA HIS A 195 8.60 0.53 3.03
C HIS A 195 9.46 1.79 2.87
N THR A 196 9.53 2.66 3.88
CA THR A 196 10.38 3.85 3.85
C THR A 196 11.87 3.51 3.76
N PHE A 197 12.29 2.33 4.22
CA PHE A 197 13.69 1.88 4.09
C PHE A 197 14.16 1.66 2.65
N VAL A 198 13.28 1.73 1.66
CA VAL A 198 13.66 1.80 0.24
C VAL A 198 14.64 2.97 -0.02
N VAL A 199 14.59 4.04 0.78
CA VAL A 199 15.54 5.15 0.70
C VAL A 199 17.00 4.70 0.87
N LEU A 200 17.28 3.66 1.68
CA LEU A 200 18.63 3.12 1.88
C LEU A 200 19.23 2.58 0.59
N ARG A 201 18.40 2.01 -0.30
CA ARG A 201 18.85 1.57 -1.62
C ARG A 201 19.38 2.76 -2.45
N TRP A 202 18.69 3.88 -2.39
CA TRP A 202 19.11 5.09 -3.10
C TRP A 202 20.36 5.71 -2.48
N VAL A 203 20.48 5.73 -1.15
CA VAL A 203 21.71 6.14 -0.47
C VAL A 203 22.89 5.30 -0.95
N LEU A 204 22.72 3.97 -1.02
CA LEU A 204 23.77 3.07 -1.52
C LEU A 204 24.11 3.35 -2.99
N VAL A 205 23.11 3.54 -3.86
CA VAL A 205 23.32 3.83 -5.28
C VAL A 205 24.09 5.15 -5.46
N PHE A 206 23.67 6.22 -4.80
CA PHE A 206 24.34 7.51 -4.90
C PHE A 206 25.73 7.49 -4.28
N TRP A 207 25.95 6.76 -3.19
CA TRP A 207 27.25 6.56 -2.59
C TRP A 207 28.22 5.86 -3.54
N LEU A 208 27.82 4.76 -4.13
CA LEU A 208 28.65 4.02 -5.09
C LEU A 208 28.89 4.82 -6.38
N ALA A 209 27.86 5.50 -6.89
CA ALA A 209 27.99 6.37 -8.07
C ALA A 209 28.95 7.54 -7.81
N GLY A 210 28.88 8.18 -6.65
CA GLY A 210 29.78 9.25 -6.25
C GLY A 210 31.23 8.77 -6.10
N ALA A 211 31.44 7.59 -5.49
CA ALA A 211 32.78 6.99 -5.38
C ALA A 211 33.36 6.63 -6.75
N ALA A 212 32.56 6.04 -7.64
CA ALA A 212 32.94 5.73 -9.01
C ALA A 212 33.27 7.01 -9.81
N LEU A 213 32.47 8.05 -9.66
CA LEU A 213 32.71 9.34 -10.31
C LEU A 213 34.06 9.96 -9.86
N LEU A 214 34.36 9.95 -8.55
CA LEU A 214 35.63 10.39 -8.02
C LEU A 214 36.79 9.59 -8.60
N TRP A 215 36.68 8.27 -8.58
CA TRP A 215 37.72 7.37 -9.09
C TRP A 215 38.00 7.56 -10.58
N LEU A 216 36.95 7.70 -11.39
CA LEU A 216 37.08 7.78 -12.85
C LEU A 216 37.47 9.17 -13.34
N THR A 217 37.02 10.23 -12.68
CA THR A 217 37.11 11.58 -13.23
C THR A 217 38.14 12.50 -12.53
N VAL A 218 38.56 12.14 -11.29
CA VAL A 218 39.47 12.99 -10.48
C VAL A 218 40.79 12.24 -10.22
N PRO A 219 41.83 12.51 -11.00
CA PRO A 219 43.15 11.85 -10.82
C PRO A 219 43.72 11.99 -9.41
N ALA A 220 43.54 13.17 -8.77
CA ALA A 220 43.97 13.42 -7.42
C ALA A 220 43.31 12.51 -6.38
N ALA A 221 42.03 12.18 -6.55
CA ALA A 221 41.32 11.25 -5.71
C ALA A 221 41.77 9.80 -5.96
N ARG A 222 42.03 9.45 -7.22
CA ARG A 222 42.52 8.12 -7.62
C ARG A 222 43.85 7.76 -6.97
N HIS A 223 44.77 8.75 -6.87
CA HIS A 223 46.06 8.54 -6.21
C HIS A 223 45.93 8.26 -4.70
N LYS A 224 44.87 8.72 -4.05
CA LYS A 224 44.59 8.42 -2.62
C LYS A 224 44.02 7.03 -2.38
N GLY A 225 43.58 6.35 -3.44
CA GLY A 225 43.08 4.97 -3.41
C GLY A 225 41.56 4.84 -3.35
N ALA A 226 41.05 3.61 -3.62
CA ALA A 226 39.62 3.34 -3.71
C ALA A 226 38.88 3.59 -2.38
N ILE A 227 39.44 3.14 -1.27
CA ILE A 227 38.83 3.30 0.06
C ILE A 227 38.62 4.79 0.37
N TRP A 228 39.59 5.65 0.03
CA TRP A 228 39.47 7.08 0.21
C TRP A 228 38.31 7.64 -0.62
N CYS A 229 38.15 7.23 -1.89
CA CYS A 229 37.03 7.65 -2.74
C CYS A 229 35.66 7.25 -2.15
N PHE A 230 35.54 6.06 -1.57
CA PHE A 230 34.32 5.64 -0.88
C PHE A 230 34.04 6.51 0.34
N CYS A 231 35.02 6.77 1.18
CA CYS A 231 34.87 7.64 2.35
C CYS A 231 34.52 9.08 1.96
N ALA A 232 35.17 9.63 0.91
CA ALA A 232 34.94 10.98 0.42
C ALA A 232 33.52 11.11 -0.17
N SER A 233 33.06 10.14 -0.95
CA SER A 233 31.70 10.12 -1.47
C SER A 233 30.65 10.03 -0.36
N LEU A 234 30.90 9.23 0.69
CA LEU A 234 30.01 9.14 1.84
C LEU A 234 29.95 10.44 2.64
N ALA A 235 31.10 11.08 2.86
CA ALA A 235 31.18 12.39 3.54
C ALA A 235 30.42 13.48 2.77
N GLN A 236 30.47 13.45 1.45
CA GLN A 236 29.72 14.38 0.61
C GLN A 236 28.22 14.11 0.62
N LEU A 237 27.82 12.84 0.66
CA LEU A 237 26.41 12.42 0.72
C LEU A 237 25.77 12.72 2.08
N LEU A 238 26.55 12.68 3.19
CA LEU A 238 26.08 12.93 4.55
C LEU A 238 26.76 14.16 5.16
N PRO A 239 26.50 15.37 4.64
CA PRO A 239 27.23 16.59 5.03
C PRO A 239 26.96 17.00 6.50
N VAL A 240 25.95 16.44 7.14
CA VAL A 240 25.62 16.73 8.55
C VAL A 240 26.57 16.03 9.53
N ILE A 241 27.23 14.95 9.08
CA ILE A 241 28.16 14.19 9.93
C ILE A 241 29.58 14.51 9.48
N PRO A 242 30.37 15.30 10.26
CA PRO A 242 31.74 15.58 9.92
C PRO A 242 32.59 14.32 10.12
N ILE A 243 32.72 13.52 9.06
CA ILE A 243 33.48 12.25 9.11
C ILE A 243 34.99 12.53 9.22
N ASN A 244 35.51 13.50 8.43
CA ASN A 244 36.89 13.92 8.48
C ASN A 244 37.03 15.29 7.83
N LYS A 245 37.80 16.21 8.49
CA LYS A 245 38.06 17.56 7.95
C LYS A 245 38.80 17.52 6.60
N GLU A 246 39.72 16.61 6.43
CA GLU A 246 40.49 16.46 5.18
C GLU A 246 39.57 16.14 3.98
N LEU A 247 38.53 15.31 4.21
CA LEU A 247 37.55 14.96 3.17
C LEU A 247 36.69 16.17 2.78
N THR A 248 36.28 16.95 3.78
CA THR A 248 35.43 18.13 3.55
C THR A 248 36.25 19.25 2.85
N GLU A 249 37.50 19.48 3.25
CA GLU A 249 38.41 20.46 2.64
C GLU A 249 38.69 20.11 1.19
N PHE A 250 38.79 18.85 0.82
CA PHE A 250 39.01 18.40 -0.56
C PHE A 250 37.97 18.96 -1.54
N PHE A 251 36.72 19.04 -1.15
CA PHE A 251 35.63 19.56 -1.99
C PHE A 251 35.50 21.09 -1.89
N ASN A 252 35.93 21.68 -0.79
CA ASN A 252 35.83 23.13 -0.55
C ASN A 252 36.95 23.94 -1.24
N ASP A 253 38.04 23.30 -1.66
CA ASP A 253 39.13 23.93 -2.38
C ASP A 253 39.31 23.37 -3.81
N PRO A 254 38.44 23.79 -4.76
CA PRO A 254 38.46 23.28 -6.13
C PRO A 254 39.71 23.66 -6.91
N GLU A 255 40.41 24.73 -6.54
CA GLU A 255 41.67 25.18 -7.20
C GLU A 255 42.81 24.23 -6.85
N ARG A 256 42.93 23.84 -5.60
CA ARG A 256 43.91 22.86 -5.11
C ARG A 256 43.71 21.47 -5.66
N THR A 257 42.45 21.07 -5.84
CA THR A 257 42.09 19.74 -6.33
C THR A 257 41.93 19.65 -7.85
N ARG A 258 42.05 20.79 -8.55
CA ARG A 258 41.86 20.91 -10.01
C ARG A 258 40.55 20.29 -10.51
N LEU A 259 39.47 20.45 -9.74
CA LEU A 259 38.15 20.02 -10.14
C LEU A 259 37.61 20.89 -11.28
N LYS A 260 37.02 20.26 -12.30
CA LYS A 260 36.34 20.99 -13.37
C LYS A 260 34.99 21.51 -12.85
N GLY A 261 34.47 22.61 -13.37
CA GLY A 261 33.24 23.24 -12.91
C GLY A 261 32.03 22.28 -12.88
N TRP A 262 31.89 21.39 -13.88
CA TRP A 262 30.83 20.39 -13.90
C TRP A 262 30.97 19.35 -12.78
N GLN A 263 32.20 19.01 -12.35
CA GLN A 263 32.44 18.08 -11.23
C GLN A 263 32.02 18.73 -9.90
N VAL A 264 32.36 20.00 -9.70
CA VAL A 264 31.93 20.77 -8.53
C VAL A 264 30.40 20.80 -8.46
N PHE A 265 29.74 21.09 -9.59
CA PHE A 265 28.29 21.09 -9.66
C PHE A 265 27.70 19.72 -9.28
N LEU A 266 28.23 18.62 -9.86
CA LEU A 266 27.71 17.25 -9.56
C LEU A 266 27.89 16.86 -8.10
N PHE A 267 29.05 17.15 -7.49
CA PHE A 267 29.30 16.84 -6.08
C PHE A 267 28.45 17.71 -5.15
N SER A 268 28.21 18.97 -5.50
CA SER A 268 27.29 19.83 -4.75
C SER A 268 25.85 19.31 -4.84
N ALA A 269 25.42 18.90 -6.04
CA ALA A 269 24.12 18.27 -6.24
C ALA A 269 23.98 16.96 -5.45
N LEU A 270 25.03 16.14 -5.39
CA LEU A 270 25.07 14.91 -4.60
C LEU A 270 24.87 15.21 -3.10
N GLY A 271 25.48 16.28 -2.59
CA GLY A 271 25.29 16.73 -1.20
C GLY A 271 23.84 17.15 -0.91
N VAL A 272 23.20 17.86 -1.83
CA VAL A 272 21.78 18.26 -1.70
C VAL A 272 20.87 17.02 -1.71
N VAL A 273 21.11 16.06 -2.62
CA VAL A 273 20.39 14.79 -2.67
C VAL A 273 20.59 14.02 -1.38
N GLY A 274 21.82 13.94 -0.89
CA GLY A 274 22.14 13.25 0.37
C GLY A 274 21.42 13.86 1.57
N LEU A 275 21.35 15.19 1.65
CA LEU A 275 20.60 15.88 2.70
C LEU A 275 19.11 15.53 2.66
N ALA A 276 18.52 15.52 1.47
CA ALA A 276 17.12 15.15 1.27
C ALA A 276 16.84 13.68 1.68
N LEU A 277 17.70 12.74 1.24
CA LEU A 277 17.58 11.31 1.60
C LEU A 277 17.79 11.10 3.10
N GLY A 278 18.73 11.80 3.72
CA GLY A 278 18.97 11.77 5.16
C GLY A 278 17.77 12.29 5.96
N ALA A 279 17.14 13.38 5.53
CA ALA A 279 15.91 13.88 6.15
C ALA A 279 14.77 12.87 6.09
N ILE A 280 14.56 12.21 4.94
CA ILE A 280 13.55 11.14 4.79
C ILE A 280 13.86 9.98 5.72
N LEU A 281 15.13 9.56 5.83
CA LEU A 281 15.54 8.48 6.71
C LEU A 281 15.30 8.82 8.18
N LEU A 282 15.61 10.04 8.62
CA LEU A 282 15.35 10.49 9.98
C LEU A 282 13.85 10.48 10.31
N LEU A 283 13.00 10.92 9.38
CA LEU A 283 11.55 10.84 9.53
C LEU A 283 11.05 9.40 9.63
N ALA A 284 11.64 8.49 8.85
CA ALA A 284 11.31 7.07 8.91
C ALA A 284 11.62 6.47 10.28
N VAL A 285 12.81 6.75 10.82
CA VAL A 285 13.24 6.24 12.13
C VAL A 285 12.40 6.86 13.25
N SER A 286 12.11 8.16 13.20
CA SER A 286 11.28 8.82 14.21
C SER A 286 9.84 8.29 14.20
N GLY A 287 9.28 7.97 13.03
CA GLY A 287 7.96 7.35 12.90
C GLY A 287 7.87 5.98 13.55
N LEU A 288 8.94 5.19 13.51
CA LEU A 288 9.00 3.88 14.17
C LEU A 288 9.01 3.99 15.70
N THR A 289 9.66 5.00 16.27
CA THR A 289 9.73 5.20 17.72
C THR A 289 8.41 5.68 18.33
N HIS A 290 7.53 6.32 17.55
CA HIS A 290 6.21 6.76 18.02
C HIS A 290 5.11 5.69 17.85
N SER A 291 5.40 4.60 17.15
CA SER A 291 4.45 3.51 16.90
C SER A 291 4.58 2.32 17.86
N SER A 292 5.52 2.40 18.81
CA SER A 292 5.76 1.37 19.84
C SER A 292 4.88 1.52 21.08
#